data_05a43bdf16347dbd2ecb42fb949aed12
#
_entry.id   05a43bdf16347dbd2ecb42fb949aed12
#
_cell.length_a   1.000
_cell.length_b   1.000
_cell.length_c   1.000
_cell.angle_alpha   90.00
_cell.angle_beta   90.00
_cell.angle_gamma   90.00
#
_symmetry.space_group_name_H-M   'P 1'
#
loop_
_entity.id
_entity.type
_entity.pdbx_description
1 polymer ?
#
loop_
_entity_poly.entity_id
_entity_poly.type
_entity_poly.pdbx_seq_one_letter_code
_entity_poly.pdbx_strand_id
1 'polypeptide(L)'
;MKKHQGVALVSVMIVIAIVAGIGAAVVVDQQYSMRRTANLLHGNQALMHLLALESWGLEVLIDDKKQERVEDSLLEDWARVLPPVSADGGIVSGQILDLQGRFNLNTVFSGQGVNQVAYRTLTCLLERYTEPDADPEQIVSALVDWIDPDQNVHNNRGAEDLDYLSSDPSYRTASRPLASPSEMLLLKGMNHDTYDALLPYITALPMPTSQEQGETLEYMINVNTASEELLNCLGDGTDPVGSALVEEIRASGPFTSREEVLAFIQAFLNIQENFDTSAWPLDVESNYFQISTRAEFGDLIMQMQHVVERGDNDIRVLMRSYGQQW
;
A
#
# COMPACT_ATOMS: atom_id res chain seq x y z
N MET A 1 -61.48 35.66 -50.60
CA MET A 1 -61.21 34.61 -49.61
C MET A 1 -59.88 33.89 -49.90
N LYS A 2 -58.74 34.52 -49.67
CA LYS A 2 -57.40 33.88 -49.92
C LYS A 2 -56.32 34.20 -48.86
N LYS A 3 -56.73 34.60 -47.63
CA LYS A 3 -55.75 35.01 -46.58
C LYS A 3 -55.50 34.01 -45.47
N HIS A 4 -56.13 32.82 -45.41
CA HIS A 4 -56.00 31.89 -44.30
C HIS A 4 -55.12 30.64 -44.57
N GLN A 5 -54.75 30.37 -45.83
CA GLN A 5 -53.97 29.20 -46.16
C GLN A 5 -52.52 29.21 -45.66
N GLY A 6 -51.90 30.39 -45.53
CA GLY A 6 -50.54 30.54 -45.03
C GLY A 6 -50.39 30.30 -43.50
N VAL A 7 -51.45 30.70 -42.75
CA VAL A 7 -51.40 30.55 -41.25
C VAL A 7 -51.57 29.08 -40.89
N ALA A 8 -52.34 28.28 -41.58
CA ALA A 8 -52.48 26.85 -41.30
C ALA A 8 -51.13 26.09 -41.50
N LEU A 9 -50.40 26.44 -42.56
CA LEU A 9 -49.06 25.80 -42.80
C LEU A 9 -48.09 26.13 -41.71
N VAL A 10 -48.00 27.38 -41.27
CA VAL A 10 -47.12 27.82 -40.21
C VAL A 10 -47.47 27.14 -38.89
N SER A 11 -48.73 27.03 -38.51
CA SER A 11 -49.18 26.37 -37.29
C SER A 11 -48.82 24.85 -37.29
N VAL A 12 -49.00 24.18 -38.43
CA VAL A 12 -48.58 22.76 -38.56
C VAL A 12 -47.05 22.62 -38.43
N MET A 13 -46.27 23.50 -39.06
CA MET A 13 -44.82 23.45 -38.91
C MET A 13 -44.37 23.67 -37.46
N ILE A 14 -45.01 24.58 -36.73
CA ILE A 14 -44.73 24.80 -35.30
C ILE A 14 -45.02 23.55 -34.48
N VAL A 15 -46.19 22.93 -34.70
CA VAL A 15 -46.54 21.68 -34.02
C VAL A 15 -45.54 20.57 -34.29
N ILE A 16 -45.14 20.38 -35.56
CA ILE A 16 -44.12 19.39 -35.93
C ILE A 16 -42.79 19.69 -35.23
N ALA A 17 -42.34 20.95 -35.20
CA ALA A 17 -41.12 21.36 -34.54
C ALA A 17 -41.17 21.08 -33.01
N ILE A 18 -42.31 21.35 -32.36
CA ILE A 18 -42.49 21.06 -30.93
C ILE A 18 -42.48 19.55 -30.69
N VAL A 19 -43.19 18.74 -31.47
CA VAL A 19 -43.22 17.29 -31.34
C VAL A 19 -41.85 16.68 -31.59
N ALA A 20 -41.13 17.17 -32.61
CA ALA A 20 -39.75 16.73 -32.88
C ALA A 20 -38.81 17.10 -31.72
N GLY A 21 -38.95 18.29 -31.14
CA GLY A 21 -38.17 18.73 -29.97
C GLY A 21 -38.40 17.86 -28.73
N ILE A 22 -39.68 17.55 -28.45
CA ILE A 22 -40.06 16.64 -27.35
C ILE A 22 -39.49 15.23 -27.60
N GLY A 23 -39.64 14.72 -28.83
CA GLY A 23 -39.08 13.41 -29.21
C GLY A 23 -37.58 13.33 -29.04
N ALA A 24 -36.87 14.36 -29.46
CA ALA A 24 -35.40 14.44 -29.26
C ALA A 24 -35.01 14.45 -27.76
N ALA A 25 -35.76 15.23 -26.94
CA ALA A 25 -35.53 15.29 -25.50
C ALA A 25 -35.74 13.92 -24.82
N VAL A 26 -36.80 13.19 -25.19
CA VAL A 26 -37.09 11.84 -24.67
C VAL A 26 -36.00 10.86 -25.06
N VAL A 27 -35.48 10.89 -26.30
CA VAL A 27 -34.41 10.02 -26.76
C VAL A 27 -33.12 10.28 -25.96
N VAL A 28 -32.77 11.55 -25.73
CA VAL A 28 -31.62 11.93 -24.94
C VAL A 28 -31.76 11.44 -23.49
N ASP A 29 -32.91 11.63 -22.86
CA ASP A 29 -33.15 11.15 -21.49
C ASP A 29 -33.07 9.62 -21.38
N GLN A 30 -33.63 8.89 -22.38
CA GLN A 30 -33.47 7.44 -22.45
C GLN A 30 -32.00 7.00 -22.58
N GLN A 31 -31.19 7.69 -23.39
CA GLN A 31 -29.76 7.39 -23.51
C GLN A 31 -29.04 7.57 -22.20
N TYR A 32 -29.29 8.65 -21.45
CA TYR A 32 -28.73 8.86 -20.13
C TYR A 32 -29.15 7.77 -19.14
N SER A 33 -30.43 7.40 -19.13
CA SER A 33 -30.96 6.34 -18.27
C SER A 33 -30.34 4.97 -18.59
N MET A 34 -30.16 4.65 -19.87
CA MET A 34 -29.48 3.40 -20.29
C MET A 34 -28.01 3.38 -19.86
N ARG A 35 -27.26 4.46 -20.09
CA ARG A 35 -25.87 4.57 -19.66
C ARG A 35 -25.72 4.43 -18.14
N ARG A 36 -26.59 5.12 -17.39
CA ARG A 36 -26.58 5.01 -15.92
C ARG A 36 -26.85 3.58 -15.46
N THR A 37 -27.82 2.90 -16.06
CA THR A 37 -28.13 1.50 -15.73
C THR A 37 -26.98 0.57 -16.11
N ALA A 38 -26.37 0.75 -17.29
CA ALA A 38 -25.20 -0.02 -17.70
C ALA A 38 -24.03 0.18 -16.74
N ASN A 39 -23.72 1.42 -16.35
CA ASN A 39 -22.64 1.69 -15.40
C ASN A 39 -22.89 1.06 -14.02
N LEU A 40 -24.13 1.07 -13.53
CA LEU A 40 -24.48 0.39 -12.29
C LEU A 40 -24.33 -1.13 -12.38
N LEU A 41 -24.74 -1.73 -13.50
CA LEU A 41 -24.57 -3.17 -13.73
C LEU A 41 -23.09 -3.54 -13.83
N HIS A 42 -22.30 -2.81 -14.63
CA HIS A 42 -20.86 -3.02 -14.75
C HIS A 42 -20.14 -2.84 -13.40
N GLY A 43 -20.53 -1.81 -12.60
CA GLY A 43 -19.98 -1.59 -11.27
C GLY A 43 -20.24 -2.77 -10.33
N ASN A 44 -21.47 -3.29 -10.31
CA ASN A 44 -21.82 -4.45 -9.51
C ASN A 44 -21.08 -5.72 -9.98
N GLN A 45 -20.98 -5.95 -11.29
CA GLN A 45 -20.22 -7.07 -11.84
C GLN A 45 -18.74 -6.96 -11.47
N ALA A 46 -18.11 -5.81 -11.68
CA ALA A 46 -16.73 -5.55 -11.30
C ALA A 46 -16.50 -5.85 -9.82
N LEU A 47 -17.34 -5.32 -8.93
CA LEU A 47 -17.24 -5.55 -7.50
C LEU A 47 -17.31 -7.04 -7.13
N MET A 48 -18.25 -7.78 -7.72
CA MET A 48 -18.39 -9.23 -7.46
C MET A 48 -17.15 -10.00 -7.89
N HIS A 49 -16.55 -9.65 -9.03
CA HIS A 49 -15.30 -10.26 -9.48
C HIS A 49 -14.10 -9.88 -8.62
N LEU A 50 -14.00 -8.62 -8.15
CA LEU A 50 -12.95 -8.21 -7.21
C LEU A 50 -13.01 -8.99 -5.90
N LEU A 51 -14.21 -9.19 -5.33
CA LEU A 51 -14.41 -10.01 -4.13
C LEU A 51 -14.14 -11.51 -4.37
N ALA A 52 -14.46 -12.02 -5.57
CA ALA A 52 -14.12 -13.39 -5.93
C ALA A 52 -12.60 -13.58 -6.03
N LEU A 53 -11.87 -12.60 -6.61
CA LEU A 53 -10.40 -12.61 -6.64
C LEU A 53 -9.79 -12.49 -5.24
N GLU A 54 -10.37 -11.66 -4.35
CA GLU A 54 -9.99 -11.63 -2.94
C GLU A 54 -10.07 -13.04 -2.33
N SER A 55 -11.24 -13.67 -2.45
CA SER A 55 -11.47 -15.01 -1.89
C SER A 55 -10.50 -16.04 -2.46
N TRP A 56 -10.20 -15.97 -3.75
CA TRP A 56 -9.20 -16.82 -4.39
C TRP A 56 -7.79 -16.55 -3.85
N GLY A 57 -7.41 -15.29 -3.71
CA GLY A 57 -6.11 -14.93 -3.14
C GLY A 57 -5.92 -15.38 -1.69
N LEU A 58 -7.00 -15.31 -0.87
CA LEU A 58 -6.99 -15.87 0.49
C LEU A 58 -6.75 -17.38 0.48
N GLU A 59 -7.42 -18.11 -0.42
CA GLU A 59 -7.24 -19.58 -0.52
C GLU A 59 -5.82 -19.94 -0.98
N VAL A 60 -5.23 -19.17 -1.91
CA VAL A 60 -3.82 -19.35 -2.32
C VAL A 60 -2.88 -19.23 -1.12
N LEU A 61 -3.04 -18.20 -0.27
CA LEU A 61 -2.23 -18.02 0.93
C LEU A 61 -2.47 -19.10 2.00
N ILE A 62 -3.70 -19.61 2.13
CA ILE A 62 -4.03 -20.75 3.01
C ILE A 62 -3.34 -22.01 2.54
N ASP A 63 -3.43 -22.32 1.25
CA ASP A 63 -2.83 -23.53 0.68
C ASP A 63 -1.30 -23.48 0.71
N ASP A 64 -0.72 -22.32 0.57
CA ASP A 64 0.71 -22.08 0.71
C ASP A 64 1.18 -22.46 2.12
N LYS A 65 0.54 -21.93 3.17
CA LYS A 65 0.88 -22.26 4.57
C LYS A 65 0.76 -23.76 4.89
N LYS A 66 -0.13 -24.49 4.22
CA LYS A 66 -0.29 -25.97 4.39
C LYS A 66 0.86 -26.77 3.78
N GLN A 67 1.70 -26.18 2.94
CA GLN A 67 2.81 -26.92 2.28
C GLN A 67 4.00 -27.20 3.19
N GLU A 68 3.90 -26.89 4.50
CA GLU A 68 4.95 -27.11 5.51
C GLU A 68 6.28 -26.40 5.20
N ARG A 69 6.25 -25.41 4.30
CA ARG A 69 7.38 -24.52 4.09
C ARG A 69 7.40 -23.49 5.20
N VAL A 70 8.59 -23.15 5.63
CA VAL A 70 8.81 -22.14 6.67
C VAL A 70 9.03 -20.78 6.03
N GLU A 71 9.72 -20.74 4.90
CA GLU A 71 10.08 -19.49 4.20
C GLU A 71 8.99 -19.02 3.24
N ASP A 72 8.84 -17.72 3.13
CA ASP A 72 8.09 -17.04 2.06
C ASP A 72 9.06 -16.37 1.08
N SER A 73 8.89 -16.63 -0.22
CA SER A 73 9.76 -16.13 -1.26
C SER A 73 9.02 -15.78 -2.57
N LEU A 74 9.63 -14.96 -3.41
CA LEU A 74 9.08 -14.60 -4.72
C LEU A 74 9.06 -15.76 -5.73
N LEU A 75 9.59 -16.93 -5.38
CA LEU A 75 9.60 -18.12 -6.24
C LEU A 75 8.34 -18.98 -6.05
N GLU A 76 7.49 -18.67 -5.09
CA GLU A 76 6.31 -19.43 -4.74
C GLU A 76 5.08 -19.08 -5.60
N ASP A 77 4.07 -19.94 -5.51
CA ASP A 77 2.86 -19.80 -6.34
C ASP A 77 2.05 -18.54 -5.98
N TRP A 78 2.05 -18.13 -4.73
CA TRP A 78 1.37 -16.91 -4.31
C TRP A 78 1.97 -15.64 -4.93
N ALA A 79 3.27 -15.62 -5.19
CA ALA A 79 3.97 -14.46 -5.78
C ALA A 79 3.70 -14.30 -7.29
N ARG A 80 3.07 -15.29 -7.92
CA ARG A 80 2.76 -15.25 -9.35
C ARG A 80 1.62 -14.28 -9.63
N VAL A 81 1.86 -13.35 -10.52
CA VAL A 81 0.83 -12.42 -10.99
C VAL A 81 -0.22 -13.18 -11.80
N LEU A 82 -1.49 -13.08 -11.40
CA LEU A 82 -2.59 -13.56 -12.24
C LEU A 82 -2.69 -12.66 -13.48
N PRO A 83 -2.41 -13.20 -14.69
CA PRO A 83 -2.54 -12.41 -15.90
C PRO A 83 -3.99 -12.00 -16.15
N PRO A 84 -4.23 -10.97 -16.98
CA PRO A 84 -5.59 -10.59 -17.35
C PRO A 84 -6.38 -11.75 -17.94
N VAL A 85 -7.51 -12.10 -17.31
CA VAL A 85 -8.41 -13.20 -17.70
C VAL A 85 -9.77 -12.62 -18.06
N SER A 86 -10.37 -13.11 -19.13
CA SER A 86 -11.75 -12.74 -19.51
C SER A 86 -12.76 -13.38 -18.55
N ALA A 87 -13.67 -12.58 -18.00
CA ALA A 87 -14.72 -13.00 -17.10
C ALA A 87 -16.03 -12.24 -17.40
N ASP A 88 -17.08 -12.95 -17.80
CA ASP A 88 -18.44 -12.43 -18.01
C ASP A 88 -18.55 -11.12 -18.82
N GLY A 89 -17.70 -10.98 -19.86
CA GLY A 89 -17.68 -9.78 -20.72
C GLY A 89 -16.78 -8.66 -20.23
N GLY A 90 -16.00 -8.89 -19.17
CA GLY A 90 -14.96 -8.01 -18.68
C GLY A 90 -13.60 -8.71 -18.63
N ILE A 91 -12.62 -8.01 -18.07
CA ILE A 91 -11.26 -8.52 -17.84
C ILE A 91 -10.95 -8.33 -16.35
N VAL A 92 -10.39 -9.37 -15.74
CA VAL A 92 -9.95 -9.33 -14.35
C VAL A 92 -8.50 -9.75 -14.23
N SER A 93 -7.79 -9.18 -13.27
CA SER A 93 -6.40 -9.52 -12.94
C SER A 93 -6.14 -9.30 -11.46
N GLY A 94 -5.07 -9.88 -10.94
CA GLY A 94 -4.71 -9.73 -9.54
C GLY A 94 -3.27 -10.13 -9.27
N GLN A 95 -2.77 -9.72 -8.11
CA GLN A 95 -1.47 -10.10 -7.58
C GLN A 95 -1.52 -10.11 -6.06
N ILE A 96 -0.67 -10.93 -5.48
CA ILE A 96 -0.40 -10.93 -4.04
C ILE A 96 1.00 -10.36 -3.86
N LEU A 97 1.15 -9.47 -2.91
CA LEU A 97 2.42 -8.83 -2.56
C LEU A 97 2.69 -9.08 -1.08
N ASP A 98 3.91 -9.45 -0.76
CA ASP A 98 4.36 -9.51 0.62
C ASP A 98 4.60 -8.09 1.15
N LEU A 99 3.91 -7.73 2.23
CA LEU A 99 4.09 -6.43 2.88
C LEU A 99 5.26 -6.43 3.88
N GLN A 100 5.73 -7.59 4.33
CA GLN A 100 6.93 -7.69 5.18
C GLN A 100 8.23 -7.61 4.39
N GLY A 101 8.18 -7.67 3.07
CA GLY A 101 9.27 -7.24 2.21
C GLY A 101 9.45 -5.71 2.15
N ARG A 102 8.62 -4.93 2.89
CA ARG A 102 8.65 -3.47 2.95
C ARG A 102 8.95 -2.98 4.37
N PHE A 103 9.46 -1.76 4.46
CA PHE A 103 9.70 -1.11 5.73
C PHE A 103 8.37 -0.69 6.38
N ASN A 104 8.10 -1.18 7.58
CA ASN A 104 6.89 -0.76 8.31
C ASN A 104 7.14 0.55 9.07
N LEU A 105 6.44 1.61 8.66
CA LEU A 105 6.55 2.95 9.26
C LEU A 105 6.29 2.96 10.75
N ASN A 106 5.43 2.08 11.24
CA ASN A 106 5.07 1.99 12.67
C ASN A 106 6.21 1.43 13.55
N THR A 107 7.30 0.93 12.94
CA THR A 107 8.46 0.47 13.71
C THR A 107 9.33 1.59 14.24
N VAL A 108 9.19 2.82 13.71
CA VAL A 108 10.02 3.97 14.12
C VAL A 108 9.79 4.36 15.58
N PHE A 109 8.55 4.19 16.05
CA PHE A 109 8.19 4.45 17.45
C PHE A 109 7.36 3.32 18.04
N SER A 110 7.70 2.89 19.25
CA SER A 110 6.92 1.93 20.04
C SER A 110 6.65 2.51 21.43
N GLY A 111 5.78 1.89 22.20
CA GLY A 111 5.52 2.30 23.59
C GLY A 111 6.77 2.35 24.49
N GLN A 112 7.91 1.88 24.02
CA GLN A 112 9.21 1.95 24.68
C GLN A 112 10.08 3.13 24.20
N GLY A 113 9.62 3.88 23.17
CA GLY A 113 10.32 5.02 22.60
C GLY A 113 10.72 4.83 21.13
N VAL A 114 11.66 5.67 20.67
CA VAL A 114 12.15 5.66 19.30
C VAL A 114 13.08 4.47 19.04
N ASN A 115 12.77 3.68 18.02
CA ASN A 115 13.64 2.62 17.53
C ASN A 115 14.72 3.24 16.62
N GLN A 116 15.96 3.29 17.10
CA GLN A 116 17.06 3.93 16.38
C GLN A 116 17.46 3.22 15.09
N VAL A 117 17.29 1.89 15.00
CA VAL A 117 17.54 1.13 13.77
C VAL A 117 16.49 1.53 12.73
N ALA A 118 15.22 1.49 13.07
CA ALA A 118 14.14 1.87 12.18
C ALA A 118 14.22 3.35 11.77
N TYR A 119 14.56 4.25 12.69
CA TYR A 119 14.77 5.67 12.41
C TYR A 119 15.84 5.86 11.32
N ARG A 120 17.01 5.23 11.46
CA ARG A 120 18.10 5.31 10.48
C ARG A 120 17.77 4.66 9.16
N THR A 121 17.10 3.51 9.17
CA THR A 121 16.66 2.82 7.96
C THR A 121 15.71 3.69 7.13
N LEU A 122 14.73 4.34 7.77
CA LEU A 122 13.82 5.24 7.06
C LEU A 122 14.53 6.50 6.57
N THR A 123 15.45 7.07 7.36
CA THR A 123 16.26 8.21 6.93
C THR A 123 17.06 7.87 5.67
N CYS A 124 17.75 6.72 5.67
CA CYS A 124 18.49 6.24 4.49
C CYS A 124 17.59 6.03 3.26
N LEU A 125 16.39 5.46 3.43
CA LEU A 125 15.44 5.34 2.33
C LEU A 125 15.01 6.71 1.80
N LEU A 126 14.70 7.66 2.67
CA LEU A 126 14.31 9.00 2.29
C LEU A 126 15.42 9.76 1.56
N GLU A 127 16.68 9.63 1.99
CA GLU A 127 17.85 10.26 1.33
C GLU A 127 17.98 9.89 -0.14
N ARG A 128 17.43 8.74 -0.57
CA ARG A 128 17.48 8.29 -1.96
C ARG A 128 16.42 8.93 -2.85
N TYR A 129 15.32 9.42 -2.25
CA TYR A 129 14.11 9.84 -2.96
C TYR A 129 13.70 11.28 -2.68
N THR A 130 14.35 11.96 -1.73
CA THR A 130 14.12 13.38 -1.49
C THR A 130 14.98 14.27 -2.39
N GLU A 131 14.49 15.47 -2.67
CA GLU A 131 15.27 16.48 -3.35
C GLU A 131 16.52 16.86 -2.53
N PRO A 132 17.60 17.34 -3.17
CA PRO A 132 18.87 17.62 -2.49
C PRO A 132 18.81 18.66 -1.36
N ASP A 133 17.82 19.51 -1.33
CA ASP A 133 17.57 20.54 -0.33
C ASP A 133 16.53 20.16 0.73
N ALA A 134 15.93 18.96 0.61
CA ALA A 134 15.04 18.42 1.63
C ALA A 134 15.82 17.92 2.86
N ASP A 135 15.11 17.81 3.98
CA ASP A 135 15.66 17.27 5.23
C ASP A 135 14.98 15.94 5.59
N PRO A 136 15.56 14.78 5.19
CA PRO A 136 15.02 13.46 5.54
C PRO A 136 14.82 13.25 7.03
N GLU A 137 15.74 13.72 7.88
CA GLU A 137 15.61 13.61 9.33
C GLU A 137 14.42 14.41 9.88
N GLN A 138 14.05 15.53 9.23
CA GLN A 138 12.84 16.28 9.59
C GLN A 138 11.60 15.41 9.39
N ILE A 139 11.51 14.71 8.25
CA ILE A 139 10.36 13.86 7.93
C ILE A 139 10.26 12.70 8.93
N VAL A 140 11.38 12.03 9.24
CA VAL A 140 11.38 10.93 10.22
C VAL A 140 11.07 11.43 11.63
N SER A 141 11.60 12.58 12.03
CA SER A 141 11.27 13.20 13.32
C SER A 141 9.78 13.59 13.41
N ALA A 142 9.21 14.12 12.31
CA ALA A 142 7.78 14.41 12.24
C ALA A 142 6.92 13.13 12.28
N LEU A 143 7.41 12.01 11.76
CA LEU A 143 6.74 10.72 11.90
C LEU A 143 6.75 10.21 13.35
N VAL A 144 7.85 10.39 14.07
CA VAL A 144 7.92 10.08 15.51
C VAL A 144 6.85 10.84 16.26
N ASP A 145 6.82 12.19 16.12
CA ASP A 145 5.86 13.08 16.77
C ASP A 145 4.41 12.79 16.34
N TRP A 146 4.21 12.29 15.10
CA TRP A 146 2.88 11.87 14.63
C TRP A 146 2.33 10.67 15.37
N ILE A 147 3.21 9.74 15.77
CA ILE A 147 2.83 8.46 16.39
C ILE A 147 2.81 8.58 17.91
N ASP A 148 3.75 9.28 18.50
CA ASP A 148 3.92 9.32 19.93
C ASP A 148 2.77 10.07 20.66
N PRO A 149 2.56 9.82 21.95
CA PRO A 149 1.45 10.41 22.67
C PRO A 149 1.77 11.76 23.33
N ASP A 150 3.02 12.22 23.29
CA ASP A 150 3.41 13.45 23.95
C ASP A 150 3.36 14.67 23.01
N GLN A 151 3.84 15.83 23.40
CA GLN A 151 3.81 17.08 22.59
C GLN A 151 5.19 17.74 22.56
N ASN A 152 6.25 16.93 22.70
CA ASN A 152 7.62 17.41 22.69
C ASN A 152 8.26 17.11 21.34
N VAL A 153 8.56 18.13 20.57
CA VAL A 153 9.15 18.00 19.24
C VAL A 153 10.43 17.17 19.27
N HIS A 154 10.45 16.06 18.56
CA HIS A 154 11.57 15.14 18.47
C HIS A 154 12.77 15.80 17.78
N ASN A 155 13.97 15.69 18.41
CA ASN A 155 15.24 16.22 17.91
C ASN A 155 15.22 17.72 17.51
N ASN A 156 14.26 18.52 17.93
CA ASN A 156 13.99 19.90 17.50
C ASN A 156 13.76 20.01 15.97
N ARG A 157 13.38 18.95 15.29
CA ARG A 157 13.15 18.89 13.84
C ARG A 157 11.75 18.43 13.47
N GLY A 158 11.09 17.69 14.33
CA GLY A 158 9.75 17.15 14.12
C GLY A 158 8.65 18.21 14.06
N ALA A 159 7.42 17.79 14.28
CA ALA A 159 6.26 18.68 14.26
C ALA A 159 5.13 18.14 15.14
N GLU A 160 4.61 18.99 15.98
CA GLU A 160 3.51 18.69 16.89
C GLU A 160 2.23 19.44 16.53
N ASP A 161 1.17 19.25 17.35
CA ASP A 161 -0.13 19.88 17.15
C ASP A 161 -0.06 21.37 16.78
N LEU A 162 0.83 22.13 17.42
CA LEU A 162 0.95 23.59 17.16
C LEU A 162 1.44 23.90 15.75
N ASP A 163 2.30 23.05 15.18
CA ASP A 163 2.76 23.20 13.81
C ASP A 163 1.60 22.98 12.82
N TYR A 164 0.84 21.90 13.00
CA TYR A 164 -0.24 21.50 12.11
C TYR A 164 -1.52 22.33 12.26
N LEU A 165 -1.77 22.90 13.43
CA LEU A 165 -2.90 23.82 13.63
C LEU A 165 -2.74 25.12 12.84
N SER A 166 -1.53 25.47 12.42
CA SER A 166 -1.26 26.64 11.56
C SER A 166 -1.47 26.37 10.06
N SER A 167 -1.74 25.14 9.66
CA SER A 167 -1.97 24.72 8.26
C SER A 167 -3.39 25.05 7.80
N ASP A 168 -3.61 25.00 6.48
CA ASP A 168 -4.93 25.16 5.86
C ASP A 168 -5.22 23.94 4.95
N PRO A 169 -6.16 23.06 5.28
CA PRO A 169 -6.93 23.01 6.52
C PRO A 169 -6.07 22.69 7.76
N SER A 170 -6.45 23.20 8.92
CA SER A 170 -5.79 22.90 10.17
C SER A 170 -6.15 21.48 10.67
N TYR A 171 -5.17 20.74 11.19
CA TYR A 171 -5.33 19.40 11.76
C TYR A 171 -4.38 19.22 12.94
N ARG A 172 -4.34 18.03 13.51
CA ARG A 172 -3.47 17.64 14.63
C ARG A 172 -2.75 16.34 14.31
N THR A 173 -1.70 16.04 15.07
CA THR A 173 -1.06 14.73 15.08
C THR A 173 -2.06 13.62 15.44
N ALA A 174 -1.81 12.41 14.95
CA ALA A 174 -2.69 11.28 15.22
C ALA A 174 -2.49 10.70 16.63
N SER A 175 -1.30 10.88 17.22
CA SER A 175 -0.87 10.29 18.50
C SER A 175 -1.17 8.78 18.59
N ARG A 176 -0.99 8.08 17.47
CA ARG A 176 -1.20 6.65 17.31
C ARG A 176 -0.43 6.12 16.09
N PRO A 177 -0.18 4.80 16.00
CA PRO A 177 0.37 4.20 14.78
C PRO A 177 -0.44 4.56 13.53
N LEU A 178 0.25 4.71 12.40
CA LEU A 178 -0.39 4.96 11.10
C LEU A 178 -1.29 3.80 10.72
N ALA A 179 -2.46 4.11 10.20
CA ALA A 179 -3.37 3.12 9.60
C ALA A 179 -3.08 2.90 8.11
N SER A 180 -2.43 3.87 7.44
CA SER A 180 -2.09 3.82 6.03
C SER A 180 -0.78 4.57 5.77
N PRO A 181 0.06 4.11 4.82
CA PRO A 181 1.23 4.86 4.38
C PRO A 181 0.90 6.28 3.90
N SER A 182 -0.32 6.51 3.39
CA SER A 182 -0.76 7.82 2.90
C SER A 182 -0.82 8.90 3.98
N GLU A 183 -0.85 8.52 5.27
CA GLU A 183 -0.74 9.49 6.36
C GLU A 183 0.61 10.22 6.36
N MET A 184 1.66 9.67 5.72
CA MET A 184 2.92 10.38 5.52
C MET A 184 2.76 11.70 4.76
N LEU A 185 1.77 11.83 3.87
CA LEU A 185 1.48 13.08 3.16
C LEU A 185 1.03 14.22 4.08
N LEU A 186 0.66 13.91 5.31
CA LEU A 186 0.30 14.88 6.34
C LEU A 186 1.52 15.36 7.16
N LEU A 187 2.67 14.70 7.01
CA LEU A 187 3.86 15.01 7.80
C LEU A 187 4.57 16.26 7.26
N LYS A 188 5.07 17.05 8.17
CA LYS A 188 5.92 18.22 7.83
C LYS A 188 7.16 17.79 7.06
N GLY A 189 7.38 18.43 5.92
CA GLY A 189 8.51 18.13 5.02
C GLY A 189 8.22 17.09 3.94
N MET A 190 7.11 16.33 4.03
CA MET A 190 6.73 15.37 2.98
C MET A 190 6.06 16.09 1.80
N ASN A 191 6.31 15.59 0.60
CA ASN A 191 5.64 15.98 -0.63
C ASN A 191 5.18 14.75 -1.43
N HIS A 192 4.34 14.97 -2.44
CA HIS A 192 3.77 13.89 -3.25
C HIS A 192 4.84 13.12 -4.03
N ASP A 193 5.82 13.80 -4.62
CA ASP A 193 6.84 13.16 -5.46
C ASP A 193 7.73 12.22 -4.62
N THR A 194 8.15 12.66 -3.43
CA THR A 194 8.88 11.83 -2.47
C THR A 194 8.03 10.67 -1.98
N TYR A 195 6.74 10.91 -1.67
CA TYR A 195 5.83 9.86 -1.23
C TYR A 195 5.64 8.79 -2.30
N ASP A 196 5.35 9.19 -3.54
CA ASP A 196 5.11 8.26 -4.64
C ASP A 196 6.36 7.42 -4.95
N ALA A 197 7.55 8.01 -4.86
CA ALA A 197 8.82 7.31 -5.03
C ALA A 197 9.11 6.32 -3.87
N LEU A 198 8.70 6.67 -2.65
CA LEU A 198 8.92 5.85 -1.45
C LEU A 198 7.89 4.72 -1.30
N LEU A 199 6.67 4.91 -1.82
CA LEU A 199 5.53 4.01 -1.64
C LEU A 199 5.81 2.52 -1.93
N PRO A 200 6.61 2.13 -2.93
CA PRO A 200 6.94 0.73 -3.18
C PRO A 200 7.71 0.05 -2.03
N TYR A 201 8.37 0.82 -1.17
CA TYR A 201 9.31 0.35 -0.15
C TYR A 201 8.78 0.40 1.27
N ILE A 202 7.62 1.03 1.47
CA ILE A 202 7.03 1.26 2.80
C ILE A 202 5.67 0.59 2.96
N THR A 203 5.30 0.37 4.20
CA THR A 203 3.97 -0.11 4.62
C THR A 203 3.62 0.48 5.98
N ALA A 204 2.34 0.40 6.36
CA ALA A 204 1.85 0.76 7.70
C ALA A 204 1.03 -0.41 8.23
N LEU A 205 1.69 -1.29 8.97
CA LEU A 205 1.10 -2.50 9.55
C LEU A 205 0.98 -2.36 11.05
N PRO A 206 0.00 -3.04 11.67
CA PRO A 206 -0.04 -3.12 13.12
C PRO A 206 1.23 -3.75 13.66
N MET A 207 1.72 -3.22 14.78
CA MET A 207 2.86 -3.84 15.47
C MET A 207 2.39 -5.14 16.13
N PRO A 208 3.13 -6.24 15.95
CA PRO A 208 2.79 -7.50 16.59
C PRO A 208 2.88 -7.36 18.10
N THR A 209 1.92 -7.93 18.82
CA THR A 209 1.87 -7.95 20.29
C THR A 209 1.81 -9.38 20.80
N SER A 210 2.60 -9.71 21.82
CA SER A 210 2.49 -11.02 22.44
C SER A 210 1.16 -11.13 23.20
N GLN A 211 0.41 -12.19 22.94
CA GLN A 211 -0.88 -12.41 23.63
C GLN A 211 -0.73 -12.74 25.11
N GLU A 212 0.43 -13.25 25.53
CA GLU A 212 0.69 -13.70 26.90
C GLU A 212 1.22 -12.61 27.82
N GLN A 213 1.98 -11.65 27.30
CA GLN A 213 2.69 -10.66 28.12
C GLN A 213 2.32 -9.21 27.78
N GLY A 214 1.57 -8.97 26.68
CA GLY A 214 1.23 -7.62 26.22
C GLY A 214 2.44 -6.82 25.73
N GLU A 215 3.57 -7.47 25.51
CA GLU A 215 4.77 -6.85 24.98
C GLU A 215 4.67 -6.72 23.46
N THR A 216 5.13 -5.60 22.92
CA THR A 216 5.27 -5.40 21.49
C THR A 216 6.42 -6.29 20.98
N LEU A 217 6.12 -7.20 20.08
CA LEU A 217 7.15 -8.01 19.41
C LEU A 217 7.87 -7.16 18.37
N GLU A 218 9.10 -7.56 18.05
CA GLU A 218 9.87 -6.93 17.00
C GLU A 218 9.24 -7.24 15.64
N TYR A 219 9.09 -6.21 14.80
CA TYR A 219 8.66 -6.40 13.42
C TYR A 219 9.86 -6.80 12.57
N MET A 220 9.73 -7.91 11.85
CA MET A 220 10.79 -8.45 11.00
C MET A 220 10.51 -8.21 9.53
N ILE A 221 11.55 -7.95 8.76
CA ILE A 221 11.53 -7.78 7.32
C ILE A 221 11.88 -9.12 6.67
N ASN A 222 11.07 -9.57 5.74
CA ASN A 222 11.36 -10.79 4.98
C ASN A 222 12.48 -10.52 3.96
N VAL A 223 13.64 -11.11 4.19
CA VAL A 223 14.83 -10.93 3.33
C VAL A 223 14.61 -11.45 1.91
N ASN A 224 13.79 -12.50 1.75
CA ASN A 224 13.54 -13.14 0.46
C ASN A 224 12.68 -12.29 -0.49
N THR A 225 11.90 -11.35 0.06
CA THR A 225 10.95 -10.50 -0.69
C THR A 225 11.30 -9.01 -0.63
N ALA A 226 12.15 -8.59 0.32
CA ALA A 226 12.56 -7.20 0.49
C ALA A 226 13.28 -6.68 -0.76
N SER A 227 13.13 -5.40 -1.07
CA SER A 227 13.85 -4.78 -2.18
C SER A 227 15.33 -4.58 -1.87
N GLU A 228 16.14 -4.42 -2.91
CA GLU A 228 17.57 -4.11 -2.75
C GLU A 228 17.77 -2.75 -2.06
N GLU A 229 16.90 -1.78 -2.36
CA GLU A 229 16.93 -0.44 -1.77
C GLU A 229 16.71 -0.50 -0.26
N LEU A 230 15.77 -1.31 0.21
CA LEU A 230 15.52 -1.49 1.63
C LEU A 230 16.68 -2.24 2.30
N LEU A 231 17.14 -3.33 1.72
CA LEU A 231 18.26 -4.11 2.26
C LEU A 231 19.54 -3.28 2.37
N ASN A 232 19.80 -2.39 1.41
CA ASN A 232 20.94 -1.47 1.44
C ASN A 232 20.88 -0.42 2.57
N CYS A 233 19.69 -0.22 3.16
CA CYS A 233 19.51 0.72 4.27
C CYS A 233 19.49 0.04 5.65
N LEU A 234 19.65 -1.28 5.71
CA LEU A 234 19.74 -2.02 6.98
C LEU A 234 21.18 -2.01 7.53
N GLY A 235 21.32 -2.39 8.78
CA GLY A 235 22.59 -2.47 9.48
C GLY A 235 22.70 -1.48 10.63
N ASP A 236 23.89 -1.37 11.20
CA ASP A 236 24.14 -0.52 12.38
C ASP A 236 24.21 0.99 12.06
N GLY A 237 24.06 1.38 10.80
CA GLY A 237 24.06 2.76 10.34
C GLY A 237 25.44 3.42 10.28
N THR A 238 26.52 2.70 10.58
CA THR A 238 27.91 3.17 10.42
C THR A 238 28.46 2.88 9.04
N ASP A 239 27.90 1.86 8.38
CA ASP A 239 28.18 1.55 6.97
C ASP A 239 26.91 0.91 6.38
N PRO A 240 26.16 1.61 5.52
CA PRO A 240 25.01 0.99 4.87
C PRO A 240 25.50 -0.30 4.18
N VAL A 241 24.76 -1.38 4.37
CA VAL A 241 25.06 -2.67 3.76
C VAL A 241 25.38 -2.44 2.29
N GLY A 242 26.66 -2.56 1.93
CA GLY A 242 27.09 -2.23 0.58
C GLY A 242 26.32 -3.07 -0.45
N SER A 243 26.13 -2.53 -1.65
CA SER A 243 25.50 -3.23 -2.77
C SER A 243 26.02 -4.65 -2.98
N ALA A 244 27.30 -4.90 -2.64
CA ALA A 244 27.93 -6.21 -2.71
C ALA A 244 27.30 -7.27 -1.78
N LEU A 245 26.90 -6.90 -0.55
CA LEU A 245 26.20 -7.85 0.34
C LEU A 245 24.79 -8.14 -0.20
N VAL A 246 24.09 -7.14 -0.69
CA VAL A 246 22.74 -7.33 -1.27
C VAL A 246 22.79 -8.20 -2.52
N GLU A 247 23.77 -7.98 -3.41
CA GLU A 247 23.99 -8.83 -4.58
C GLU A 247 24.25 -10.29 -4.17
N GLU A 248 25.05 -10.51 -3.12
CA GLU A 248 25.37 -11.86 -2.64
C GLU A 248 24.18 -12.53 -1.95
N ILE A 249 23.38 -11.76 -1.18
CA ILE A 249 22.10 -12.23 -0.62
C ILE A 249 21.18 -12.73 -1.76
N ARG A 250 21.08 -11.99 -2.85
CA ARG A 250 20.24 -12.38 -4.01
C ARG A 250 20.81 -13.59 -4.76
N ALA A 251 22.13 -13.68 -4.87
CA ALA A 251 22.82 -14.78 -5.54
C ALA A 251 22.72 -16.10 -4.77
N SER A 252 22.59 -16.05 -3.44
CA SER A 252 22.52 -17.23 -2.58
C SER A 252 21.17 -17.97 -2.67
N GLY A 253 20.15 -17.35 -3.30
CA GLY A 253 18.78 -17.89 -3.39
C GLY A 253 17.96 -17.62 -2.12
N PRO A 254 16.73 -18.11 -2.03
CA PRO A 254 15.90 -17.88 -0.86
C PRO A 254 16.50 -18.59 0.36
N PHE A 255 16.61 -17.85 1.46
CA PHE A 255 16.99 -18.38 2.76
C PHE A 255 15.80 -19.11 3.39
N THR A 256 16.10 -20.16 4.17
CA THR A 256 15.09 -21.05 4.76
C THR A 256 14.91 -20.82 6.27
N SER A 257 15.79 -20.06 6.90
CA SER A 257 15.67 -19.68 8.31
C SER A 257 16.36 -18.36 8.61
N ARG A 258 15.92 -17.70 9.68
CA ARG A 258 16.54 -16.48 10.20
C ARG A 258 18.00 -16.70 10.58
N GLU A 259 18.31 -17.82 11.20
CA GLU A 259 19.66 -18.17 11.61
C GLU A 259 20.61 -18.27 10.42
N GLU A 260 20.13 -18.80 9.30
CA GLU A 260 20.90 -18.89 8.05
C GLU A 260 21.22 -17.49 7.51
N VAL A 261 20.23 -16.59 7.45
CA VAL A 261 20.44 -15.20 7.03
C VAL A 261 21.48 -14.49 7.90
N LEU A 262 21.32 -14.56 9.22
CA LEU A 262 22.20 -13.86 10.15
C LEU A 262 23.62 -14.43 10.10
N ALA A 263 23.77 -15.75 10.00
CA ALA A 263 25.07 -16.40 9.85
C ALA A 263 25.76 -15.99 8.52
N PHE A 264 24.96 -15.89 7.45
CA PHE A 264 25.47 -15.44 6.16
C PHE A 264 25.98 -14.00 6.23
N ILE A 265 25.21 -13.06 6.80
CA ILE A 265 25.61 -11.66 6.96
C ILE A 265 26.85 -11.55 7.85
N GLN A 266 26.86 -12.24 8.97
CA GLN A 266 28.02 -12.28 9.90
C GLN A 266 29.28 -12.75 9.19
N ALA A 267 29.19 -13.81 8.39
CA ALA A 267 30.29 -14.34 7.63
C ALA A 267 30.79 -13.37 6.56
N PHE A 268 29.88 -12.76 5.81
CA PHE A 268 30.19 -11.77 4.77
C PHE A 268 30.91 -10.55 5.34
N LEU A 269 30.40 -10.01 6.45
CA LEU A 269 31.00 -8.86 7.14
C LEU A 269 32.26 -9.21 7.92
N ASN A 270 32.61 -10.50 7.98
CA ASN A 270 33.77 -11.04 8.73
C ASN A 270 33.78 -10.63 10.23
N ILE A 271 32.58 -10.57 10.83
CA ILE A 271 32.40 -10.25 12.25
C ILE A 271 32.57 -11.55 13.06
N GLN A 272 33.60 -11.64 13.86
CA GLN A 272 33.91 -12.86 14.61
C GLN A 272 33.31 -12.92 16.02
N GLU A 273 33.09 -11.76 16.65
CA GLU A 273 32.51 -11.66 17.99
C GLU A 273 31.55 -10.45 18.07
N ASN A 274 30.54 -10.55 18.95
CA ASN A 274 29.56 -9.47 19.21
C ASN A 274 28.78 -8.99 17.97
N PHE A 275 28.35 -9.93 17.12
CA PHE A 275 27.39 -9.60 16.04
C PHE A 275 26.06 -9.16 16.65
N ASP A 276 25.73 -7.90 16.48
CA ASP A 276 24.45 -7.33 16.96
C ASP A 276 23.31 -7.70 16.00
N THR A 277 22.57 -8.73 16.36
CA THR A 277 21.42 -9.19 15.56
C THR A 277 20.24 -8.23 15.60
N SER A 278 20.18 -7.32 16.58
CA SER A 278 19.10 -6.31 16.65
C SER A 278 19.20 -5.24 15.57
N ALA A 279 20.40 -5.04 15.02
CA ALA A 279 20.62 -4.16 13.86
C ALA A 279 20.05 -4.74 12.55
N TRP A 280 19.70 -6.03 12.56
CA TRP A 280 19.22 -6.78 11.40
C TRP A 280 17.85 -7.40 11.69
N PRO A 281 16.76 -6.60 11.62
CA PRO A 281 15.40 -7.08 11.85
C PRO A 281 14.90 -7.90 10.65
N LEU A 282 15.61 -8.99 10.34
CA LEU A 282 15.35 -9.87 9.20
C LEU A 282 14.76 -11.20 9.63
N ASP A 283 13.85 -11.71 8.82
CA ASP A 283 13.30 -13.05 8.89
C ASP A 283 13.08 -13.58 7.47
N VAL A 284 12.54 -14.78 7.35
CA VAL A 284 12.23 -15.46 6.09
C VAL A 284 10.73 -15.69 5.91
N GLU A 285 9.93 -15.53 6.98
CA GLU A 285 8.48 -15.70 6.99
C GLU A 285 7.74 -14.37 6.92
N SER A 286 6.54 -14.40 6.36
CA SER A 286 5.63 -13.26 6.28
C SER A 286 4.23 -13.61 6.74
N ASN A 287 3.64 -12.73 7.54
CA ASN A 287 2.27 -12.84 8.01
C ASN A 287 1.35 -11.79 7.36
N TYR A 288 1.90 -10.78 6.71
CA TYR A 288 1.12 -9.69 6.14
C TYR A 288 1.28 -9.60 4.64
N PHE A 289 0.16 -9.72 3.93
CA PHE A 289 0.13 -9.68 2.47
C PHE A 289 -0.88 -8.65 1.98
N GLN A 290 -0.66 -8.15 0.78
CA GLN A 290 -1.61 -7.32 0.05
C GLN A 290 -2.12 -8.09 -1.16
N ILE A 291 -3.44 -8.31 -1.22
CA ILE A 291 -4.11 -8.84 -2.41
C ILE A 291 -4.60 -7.63 -3.20
N SER A 292 -4.01 -7.39 -4.36
CA SER A 292 -4.41 -6.32 -5.28
C SER A 292 -5.20 -6.92 -6.43
N THR A 293 -6.42 -6.41 -6.64
CA THR A 293 -7.36 -6.92 -7.64
C THR A 293 -7.81 -5.79 -8.57
N ARG A 294 -7.99 -6.10 -9.85
CA ARG A 294 -8.43 -5.17 -10.89
C ARG A 294 -9.49 -5.82 -11.76
N ALA A 295 -10.54 -5.07 -12.07
CA ALA A 295 -11.62 -5.49 -12.95
C ALA A 295 -11.96 -4.36 -13.94
N GLU A 296 -12.12 -4.74 -15.22
CA GLU A 296 -12.48 -3.85 -16.33
C GLU A 296 -13.76 -4.35 -16.99
N PHE A 297 -14.81 -3.54 -16.96
CA PHE A 297 -16.12 -3.84 -17.57
C PHE A 297 -16.61 -2.65 -18.40
N GLY A 298 -16.57 -2.77 -19.72
CA GLY A 298 -16.82 -1.65 -20.62
C GLY A 298 -15.78 -0.55 -20.41
N ASP A 299 -16.25 0.67 -20.12
CA ASP A 299 -15.39 1.82 -19.82
C ASP A 299 -15.04 1.94 -18.32
N LEU A 300 -15.57 1.06 -17.48
CA LEU A 300 -15.35 1.08 -16.04
C LEU A 300 -14.12 0.26 -15.67
N ILE A 301 -13.17 0.87 -14.95
CA ILE A 301 -12.07 0.20 -14.31
C ILE A 301 -12.25 0.35 -12.80
N MET A 302 -12.25 -0.76 -12.09
CA MET A 302 -12.25 -0.80 -10.63
C MET A 302 -11.03 -1.55 -10.12
N GLN A 303 -10.48 -1.06 -9.03
CA GLN A 303 -9.35 -1.69 -8.33
C GLN A 303 -9.69 -1.77 -6.86
N MET A 304 -9.25 -2.83 -6.21
CA MET A 304 -9.38 -3.02 -4.78
C MET A 304 -8.09 -3.61 -4.22
N GLN A 305 -7.74 -3.16 -3.05
CA GLN A 305 -6.58 -3.65 -2.29
C GLN A 305 -7.06 -4.16 -0.95
N HIS A 306 -6.56 -5.30 -0.57
CA HIS A 306 -6.87 -5.96 0.69
C HIS A 306 -5.58 -6.21 1.43
N VAL A 307 -5.45 -5.64 2.62
CA VAL A 307 -4.38 -6.01 3.55
C VAL A 307 -4.89 -7.17 4.39
N VAL A 308 -4.16 -8.26 4.37
CA VAL A 308 -4.51 -9.49 5.08
C VAL A 308 -3.41 -9.90 6.04
N GLU A 309 -3.79 -10.46 7.16
CA GLU A 309 -2.91 -11.09 8.13
C GLU A 309 -3.12 -12.60 8.07
N ARG A 310 -2.05 -13.32 7.78
CA ARG A 310 -2.01 -14.79 7.73
C ARG A 310 -1.51 -15.31 9.07
N GLY A 311 -2.42 -15.84 9.89
CA GLY A 311 -2.08 -16.57 11.12
C GLY A 311 -1.80 -18.05 10.84
N ASP A 312 -1.53 -18.80 11.91
CA ASP A 312 -1.20 -20.22 11.79
C ASP A 312 -2.37 -21.06 11.24
N ASN A 313 -3.62 -20.70 11.55
CA ASN A 313 -4.81 -21.48 11.17
C ASN A 313 -5.91 -20.63 10.53
N ASP A 314 -5.75 -19.32 10.43
CA ASP A 314 -6.76 -18.42 9.90
C ASP A 314 -6.09 -17.28 9.10
N ILE A 315 -6.88 -16.67 8.22
CA ILE A 315 -6.49 -15.42 7.55
C ILE A 315 -7.54 -14.37 7.87
N ARG A 316 -7.09 -13.19 8.26
CA ARG A 316 -7.95 -12.04 8.55
C ARG A 316 -7.72 -10.92 7.56
N VAL A 317 -8.80 -10.40 6.98
CA VAL A 317 -8.73 -9.17 6.20
C VAL A 317 -8.74 -7.99 7.16
N LEU A 318 -7.63 -7.27 7.24
CA LEU A 318 -7.46 -6.11 8.11
C LEU A 318 -8.05 -4.85 7.49
N MET A 319 -7.85 -4.67 6.19
CA MET A 319 -8.30 -3.47 5.48
C MET A 319 -8.73 -3.81 4.04
N ARG A 320 -9.75 -3.11 3.56
CA ARG A 320 -10.13 -3.05 2.15
C ARG A 320 -10.15 -1.61 1.71
N SER A 321 -9.49 -1.29 0.61
CA SER A 321 -9.55 0.03 -0.01
C SER A 321 -9.94 -0.07 -1.47
N TYR A 322 -10.67 0.94 -1.95
CA TYR A 322 -11.11 1.06 -3.33
C TYR A 322 -10.33 2.18 -4.00
N GLY A 323 -9.91 1.99 -5.25
CA GLY A 323 -9.18 2.99 -6.02
C GLY A 323 -7.75 2.60 -6.34
N GLN A 324 -7.00 3.51 -6.94
CA GLN A 324 -5.57 3.35 -7.16
C GLN A 324 -4.81 3.47 -5.84
N GLN A 325 -3.64 2.84 -5.80
CA GLN A 325 -2.78 2.72 -4.61
C GLN A 325 -2.67 3.99 -3.77
N TRP A 326 -2.76 3.75 -2.52
CA TRP A 326 -2.33 4.64 -1.46
C TRP A 326 -0.85 4.51 -1.24
#